data_baac61a48ef55dd37c95afa1cc121ec0
#
_entry.id   baac61a48ef55dd37c95afa1cc121ec0
#
_cell.length_a   1.000
_cell.length_b   1.000
_cell.length_c   1.000
_cell.angle_alpha   90.00
_cell.angle_beta   90.00
_cell.angle_gamma   90.00
#
_symmetry.space_group_name_H-M   'P 1'
#
loop_
_entity.id
_entity.type
_entity.pdbx_description
1 polymer ?
#
loop_
_entity_poly.entity_id
_entity_poly.type
_entity_poly.pdbx_seq_one_letter_code
_entity_poly.pdbx_strand_id
1 'polypeptide(L)'
;HIPTPEYTDAELDFAKDISEKAGLMNNGKYFAGLYPLENTPVPLSIGTDASQVSHTVPLITISAATMCHGTALHHWAAREQAGMSIGHKGMLYAARCMAEGTKLLLSKPEYLQAVWDYHNVPQD
;
A
#
# COMPACT_ATOMS: atom_id res chain seq x y z
N HIS A 1 0.58 14.19 8.80
CA HIS A 1 1.56 13.09 8.80
C HIS A 1 1.02 11.92 9.63
N ILE A 2 0.92 10.74 9.03
CA ILE A 2 0.53 9.51 9.72
C ILE A 2 1.83 8.74 9.98
N PRO A 3 2.18 8.46 11.25
CA PRO A 3 3.40 7.74 11.56
C PRO A 3 3.34 6.31 11.00
N THR A 4 4.45 5.85 10.44
CA THR A 4 4.60 4.47 9.96
C THR A 4 4.55 3.49 11.12
N PRO A 5 4.11 2.24 10.89
CA PRO A 5 4.14 1.21 11.93
C PRO A 5 5.55 0.96 12.46
N GLU A 6 5.65 0.79 13.76
CA GLU A 6 6.86 0.31 14.42
C GLU A 6 6.74 -1.21 14.63
N TYR A 7 7.87 -1.91 14.48
CA TYR A 7 7.94 -3.35 14.61
C TYR A 7 8.74 -3.75 15.83
N THR A 8 8.26 -4.73 16.57
CA THR A 8 8.92 -5.30 17.74
C THR A 8 10.04 -6.26 17.32
N ASP A 9 10.95 -6.57 18.24
CA ASP A 9 12.02 -7.55 17.98
C ASP A 9 11.45 -8.92 17.56
N ALA A 10 10.36 -9.37 18.18
CA ALA A 10 9.68 -10.61 17.79
C ALA A 10 9.12 -10.58 16.37
N GLU A 11 8.65 -9.43 15.90
CA GLU A 11 8.19 -9.26 14.52
C GLU A 11 9.39 -9.23 13.53
N LEU A 12 10.51 -8.66 13.93
CA LEU A 12 11.73 -8.67 13.13
C LEU A 12 12.33 -10.08 13.05
N ASP A 13 12.32 -10.83 14.15
CA ASP A 13 12.76 -12.24 14.16
C ASP A 13 11.85 -13.11 13.28
N PHE A 14 10.54 -12.92 13.35
CA PHE A 14 9.59 -13.59 12.45
C PHE A 14 9.84 -13.20 10.98
N ALA A 15 10.08 -11.91 10.72
CA ALA A 15 10.36 -11.42 9.36
C ALA A 15 11.64 -12.05 8.79
N LYS A 16 12.66 -12.23 9.63
CA LYS A 16 13.89 -12.90 9.26
C LYS A 16 13.63 -14.37 8.95
N ASP A 17 12.99 -15.10 9.86
CA ASP A 17 12.68 -16.52 9.71
C ASP A 17 11.86 -16.82 8.44
N ILE A 18 10.79 -16.05 8.20
CA ILE A 18 9.95 -16.26 7.01
C ILE A 18 10.70 -15.89 5.72
N SER A 19 11.56 -14.87 5.78
CA SER A 19 12.38 -14.47 4.63
C SER A 19 13.37 -15.56 4.24
N GLU A 20 14.03 -16.16 5.22
CA GLU A 20 14.96 -17.27 5.00
C GLU A 20 14.23 -18.53 4.46
N LYS A 21 13.11 -18.92 5.08
CA LYS A 21 12.31 -20.09 4.67
C LYS A 21 11.69 -19.93 3.28
N ALA A 22 11.32 -18.74 2.91
CA ALA A 22 10.69 -18.43 1.62
C ALA A 22 11.69 -17.99 0.54
N GLY A 23 12.98 -17.86 0.87
CA GLY A 23 14.02 -17.42 -0.07
C GLY A 23 13.78 -15.99 -0.58
N LEU A 24 13.26 -15.09 0.27
CA LEU A 24 12.94 -13.72 -0.15
C LEU A 24 14.19 -12.89 -0.39
N MET A 25 14.24 -12.21 -1.54
CA MET A 25 15.33 -11.29 -1.87
C MET A 25 15.05 -9.89 -1.29
N ASN A 26 15.37 -9.68 -0.03
CA ASN A 26 15.14 -8.42 0.69
C ASN A 26 16.44 -7.68 1.09
N ASN A 27 17.62 -8.24 0.81
CA ASN A 27 18.93 -7.65 1.15
C ASN A 27 19.04 -7.21 2.63
N GLY A 28 18.44 -7.96 3.55
CA GLY A 28 18.39 -7.64 4.98
C GLY A 28 17.42 -6.51 5.36
N LYS A 29 16.62 -6.02 4.41
CA LYS A 29 15.56 -5.04 4.67
C LYS A 29 14.22 -5.73 4.71
N TYR A 30 13.69 -5.95 5.89
CA TYR A 30 12.40 -6.66 6.05
C TYR A 30 11.19 -5.74 5.80
N PHE A 31 11.31 -4.47 6.13
CA PHE A 31 10.23 -3.49 5.94
C PHE A 31 10.77 -2.25 5.25
N ALA A 32 10.02 -1.79 4.26
CA ALA A 32 10.31 -0.53 3.59
C ALA A 32 9.70 0.63 4.39
N GLY A 33 10.39 1.77 4.40
CA GLY A 33 9.84 3.04 4.86
C GLY A 33 8.85 3.62 3.84
N LEU A 34 8.57 4.92 3.95
CA LEU A 34 7.77 5.63 2.96
C LEU A 34 8.55 5.74 1.65
N TYR A 35 7.91 5.33 0.56
CA TYR A 35 8.41 5.62 -0.77
C TYR A 35 8.13 7.08 -1.13
N PRO A 36 9.03 7.75 -1.86
CA PRO A 36 8.74 9.06 -2.40
C PRO A 36 7.52 8.98 -3.34
N LEU A 37 6.74 10.06 -3.39
CA LEU A 37 5.66 10.16 -4.35
C LEU A 37 6.27 10.24 -5.75
N GLU A 38 6.03 9.23 -6.56
CA GLU A 38 6.45 9.22 -7.95
C GLU A 38 5.37 9.87 -8.80
N ASN A 39 5.74 10.92 -9.53
CA ASN A 39 4.84 11.61 -10.45
C ASN A 39 4.79 10.94 -11.83
N THR A 40 5.58 9.91 -12.04
CA THR A 40 5.60 9.17 -13.30
C THR A 40 4.70 7.95 -13.18
N PRO A 41 3.68 7.79 -14.04
CA PRO A 41 2.88 6.57 -14.06
C PRO A 41 3.77 5.36 -14.31
N VAL A 42 3.81 4.42 -13.38
CA VAL A 42 4.44 3.13 -13.60
C VAL A 42 3.37 2.19 -14.11
N PRO A 43 3.49 1.69 -15.36
CA PRO A 43 2.55 0.72 -15.88
C PRO A 43 2.59 -0.55 -15.00
N LEU A 44 1.52 -0.82 -14.29
CA LEU A 44 1.37 -2.08 -13.56
C LEU A 44 0.74 -3.10 -14.50
N SER A 45 1.46 -4.17 -14.79
CA SER A 45 0.94 -5.31 -15.56
C SER A 45 0.05 -6.21 -14.70
N ILE A 46 -0.78 -5.63 -13.85
CA ILE A 46 -1.67 -6.34 -12.94
C ILE A 46 -3.10 -5.93 -13.26
N GLY A 47 -3.92 -6.91 -13.64
CA GLY A 47 -5.35 -6.70 -13.81
C GLY A 47 -6.06 -6.59 -12.45
N THR A 48 -6.96 -5.62 -12.32
CA THR A 48 -7.80 -5.43 -11.14
C THR A 48 -9.14 -4.83 -11.55
N ASP A 49 -10.21 -5.20 -10.83
CA ASP A 49 -11.56 -4.66 -11.01
C ASP A 49 -11.61 -3.14 -10.77
N ALA A 50 -10.65 -2.62 -10.00
CA ALA A 50 -10.51 -1.18 -9.75
C ALA A 50 -10.34 -0.37 -11.05
N SER A 51 -9.81 -0.99 -12.13
CA SER A 51 -9.72 -0.34 -13.43
C SER A 51 -11.10 0.04 -13.99
N GLN A 52 -12.13 -0.77 -13.76
CA GLN A 52 -13.49 -0.45 -14.18
C GLN A 52 -14.06 0.73 -13.40
N VAL A 53 -13.75 0.83 -12.12
CA VAL A 53 -14.16 1.95 -11.28
C VAL A 53 -13.50 3.26 -11.76
N SER A 54 -12.22 3.22 -12.13
CA SER A 54 -11.47 4.39 -12.59
C SER A 54 -11.98 5.00 -13.90
N HIS A 55 -12.75 4.25 -14.70
CA HIS A 55 -13.41 4.78 -15.89
C HIS A 55 -14.64 5.65 -15.57
N THR A 56 -15.17 5.53 -14.37
CA THR A 56 -16.43 6.20 -13.98
C THR A 56 -16.22 7.29 -12.95
N VAL A 57 -15.30 7.07 -12.03
CA VAL A 57 -14.99 8.01 -10.94
C VAL A 57 -13.47 8.07 -10.71
N PRO A 58 -12.98 9.20 -10.17
CA PRO A 58 -11.59 9.30 -9.76
C PRO A 58 -11.21 8.20 -8.77
N LEU A 59 -10.11 7.50 -9.03
CA LEU A 59 -9.61 6.43 -8.19
C LEU A 59 -8.22 6.77 -7.66
N ILE A 60 -8.00 6.56 -6.38
CA ILE A 60 -6.67 6.58 -5.76
C ILE A 60 -6.39 5.23 -5.11
N THR A 61 -5.20 4.71 -5.32
CA THR A 61 -4.73 3.48 -4.68
C THR A 61 -3.68 3.82 -3.63
N ILE A 62 -3.85 3.30 -2.43
CA ILE A 62 -2.89 3.43 -1.33
C ILE A 62 -2.27 2.06 -1.09
N SER A 63 -0.94 2.00 -1.19
CA SER A 63 -0.19 0.79 -0.85
C SER A 63 0.40 0.91 0.54
N ALA A 64 0.21 -0.12 1.36
CA ALA A 64 0.79 -0.21 2.70
C ALA A 64 1.51 -1.54 2.88
N ALA A 65 2.60 -1.51 3.65
CA ALA A 65 3.36 -2.71 3.95
C ALA A 65 2.57 -3.63 4.88
N THR A 66 2.07 -4.74 4.36
CA THR A 66 1.38 -5.80 5.10
C THR A 66 2.20 -7.08 5.21
N MET A 67 3.38 -7.09 4.59
CA MET A 67 4.30 -8.23 4.54
C MET A 67 5.74 -7.75 4.34
N CYS A 68 6.68 -8.64 4.57
CA CYS A 68 8.11 -8.37 4.40
C CYS A 68 8.44 -8.06 2.94
N HIS A 69 9.44 -7.21 2.76
CA HIS A 69 9.97 -6.87 1.44
C HIS A 69 10.41 -8.13 0.68
N GLY A 70 10.08 -8.18 -0.60
CA GLY A 70 10.39 -9.33 -1.46
C GLY A 70 9.32 -10.44 -1.45
N THR A 71 8.26 -10.35 -0.62
CA THR A 71 7.17 -11.32 -0.63
C THR A 71 6.28 -11.14 -1.86
N ALA A 72 6.15 -12.22 -2.66
CA ALA A 72 5.21 -12.22 -3.78
C ALA A 72 3.76 -12.38 -3.30
N LEU A 73 2.81 -11.68 -3.94
CA LEU A 73 1.41 -11.65 -3.52
C LEU A 73 0.74 -13.05 -3.51
N HIS A 74 1.05 -13.90 -4.48
CA HIS A 74 0.48 -15.26 -4.61
C HIS A 74 1.43 -16.33 -4.07
N HIS A 75 2.02 -16.09 -2.90
CA HIS A 75 2.97 -16.98 -2.25
C HIS A 75 2.47 -17.39 -0.86
N TRP A 76 2.84 -18.59 -0.40
CA TRP A 76 2.44 -19.06 0.93
C TRP A 76 2.89 -18.11 2.06
N ALA A 77 4.07 -17.49 1.90
CA ALA A 77 4.58 -16.52 2.87
C ALA A 77 3.71 -15.24 2.98
N ALA A 78 3.03 -14.83 1.91
CA ALA A 78 2.07 -13.73 1.98
C ALA A 78 0.87 -14.10 2.87
N ARG A 79 0.34 -15.32 2.71
CA ARG A 79 -0.77 -15.82 3.52
C ARG A 79 -0.41 -15.89 5.01
N GLU A 80 0.78 -16.43 5.34
CA GLU A 80 1.24 -16.52 6.73
C GLU A 80 1.35 -15.13 7.37
N GLN A 81 1.92 -14.17 6.68
CA GLN A 81 2.11 -12.81 7.17
C GLN A 81 0.80 -12.03 7.31
N ALA A 82 -0.18 -12.28 6.44
CA ALA A 82 -1.47 -11.61 6.49
C ALA A 82 -2.23 -11.85 7.81
N GLY A 83 -2.07 -13.03 8.42
CA GLY A 83 -2.68 -13.39 9.71
C GLY A 83 -1.88 -12.97 10.94
N MET A 84 -0.71 -12.35 10.76
CA MET A 84 0.18 -11.96 11.84
C MET A 84 0.06 -10.47 12.16
N SER A 85 0.67 -10.04 13.28
CA SER A 85 0.66 -8.63 13.71
C SER A 85 1.23 -7.68 12.66
N ILE A 86 2.19 -8.12 11.85
CA ILE A 86 2.75 -7.38 10.70
C ILE A 86 1.65 -7.01 9.72
N GLY A 87 0.86 -7.99 9.27
CA GLY A 87 -0.27 -7.77 8.37
C GLY A 87 -1.33 -6.87 8.97
N HIS A 88 -1.67 -7.09 10.25
CA HIS A 88 -2.64 -6.25 10.96
C HIS A 88 -2.18 -4.79 11.12
N LYS A 89 -0.91 -4.55 11.40
CA LYS A 89 -0.34 -3.18 11.48
C LYS A 89 -0.43 -2.47 10.14
N GLY A 90 -0.07 -3.14 9.05
CA GLY A 90 -0.17 -2.60 7.70
C GLY A 90 -1.63 -2.30 7.30
N MET A 91 -2.56 -3.20 7.62
CA MET A 91 -4.00 -3.00 7.39
C MET A 91 -4.52 -1.77 8.15
N LEU A 92 -4.20 -1.63 9.44
CA LEU A 92 -4.63 -0.48 10.25
C LEU A 92 -3.99 0.81 9.77
N TYR A 93 -2.74 0.77 9.31
CA TYR A 93 -2.09 1.92 8.71
C TYR A 93 -2.80 2.37 7.42
N ALA A 94 -3.10 1.44 6.52
CA ALA A 94 -3.87 1.72 5.30
C ALA A 94 -5.24 2.33 5.63
N ALA A 95 -5.96 1.76 6.59
CA ALA A 95 -7.26 2.27 7.02
C ALA A 95 -7.18 3.72 7.55
N ARG A 96 -6.14 4.06 8.32
CA ARG A 96 -5.90 5.43 8.78
C ARG A 96 -5.61 6.38 7.62
N CYS A 97 -4.78 5.96 6.66
CA CYS A 97 -4.48 6.75 5.47
C CYS A 97 -5.75 7.04 4.66
N MET A 98 -6.59 6.04 4.45
CA MET A 98 -7.88 6.19 3.75
C MET A 98 -8.82 7.13 4.51
N ALA A 99 -8.94 6.99 5.83
CA ALA A 99 -9.78 7.84 6.65
C ALA A 99 -9.34 9.31 6.62
N GLU A 100 -8.05 9.58 6.76
CA GLU A 100 -7.53 10.95 6.69
C GLU A 100 -7.64 11.54 5.28
N GLY A 101 -7.42 10.75 4.23
CA GLY A 101 -7.66 11.17 2.85
C GLY A 101 -9.11 11.53 2.60
N THR A 102 -10.05 10.71 3.05
CA THR A 102 -11.50 10.96 2.95
C THR A 102 -11.89 12.23 3.70
N LYS A 103 -11.43 12.39 4.94
CA LYS A 103 -11.66 13.58 5.76
C LYS A 103 -11.14 14.85 5.05
N LEU A 104 -9.96 14.76 4.45
CA LEU A 104 -9.38 15.89 3.71
C LEU A 104 -10.25 16.29 2.51
N LEU A 105 -10.69 15.32 1.70
CA LEU A 105 -11.56 15.58 0.55
C LEU A 105 -12.92 16.15 0.96
N LEU A 106 -13.52 15.66 2.05
CA LEU A 106 -14.80 16.17 2.56
C LEU A 106 -14.68 17.55 3.19
N SER A 107 -13.53 17.92 3.75
CA SER A 107 -13.32 19.22 4.40
C SER A 107 -12.81 20.31 3.46
N LYS A 108 -12.36 19.96 2.26
CA LYS A 108 -11.76 20.87 1.28
C LYS A 108 -12.34 20.64 -0.11
N PRO A 109 -13.48 21.30 -0.43
CA PRO A 109 -14.14 21.14 -1.71
C PRO A 109 -13.24 21.40 -2.93
N GLU A 110 -12.25 22.28 -2.78
CA GLU A 110 -11.27 22.59 -3.82
C GLU A 110 -10.41 21.38 -4.22
N TYR A 111 -10.11 20.47 -3.27
CA TYR A 111 -9.37 19.25 -3.57
C TYR A 111 -10.24 18.24 -4.33
N LEU A 112 -11.50 18.13 -3.93
CA LEU A 112 -12.45 17.27 -4.62
C LEU A 112 -12.66 17.75 -6.07
N GLN A 113 -12.80 19.07 -6.28
CA GLN A 113 -12.91 19.64 -7.61
C GLN A 113 -11.66 19.34 -8.45
N ALA A 114 -10.47 19.57 -7.91
CA ALA A 114 -9.21 19.31 -8.62
C ALA A 114 -9.07 17.83 -9.02
N VAL A 115 -9.53 16.89 -8.19
CA VAL A 115 -9.54 15.46 -8.50
C VAL A 115 -10.46 15.14 -9.67
N TRP A 116 -11.67 15.74 -9.72
CA TRP A 116 -12.59 15.58 -10.84
C TRP A 116 -12.08 16.26 -12.12
N ASP A 117 -11.48 17.43 -12.01
CA ASP A 117 -10.89 18.13 -13.16
C ASP A 117 -9.78 17.26 -13.79
N TYR A 118 -8.91 16.65 -12.97
CA TYR A 118 -7.88 15.74 -13.45
C TYR A 118 -8.46 14.47 -14.10
N HIS A 119 -9.51 13.89 -13.49
CA HIS A 119 -10.16 12.68 -14.00
C HIS A 119 -10.81 12.91 -15.38
N ASN A 120 -11.37 14.10 -15.62
CA ASN A 120 -12.05 14.43 -16.86
C ASN A 120 -11.11 14.87 -17.99
N VAL A 121 -9.80 14.98 -17.75
CA VAL A 121 -8.82 15.23 -18.81
C VAL A 121 -8.69 13.97 -19.67
N PRO A 122 -8.85 14.07 -21.01
CA PRO A 122 -8.62 12.91 -21.87
C PRO A 122 -7.21 12.34 -21.65
N GLN A 123 -7.13 11.05 -21.43
CA GLN A 123 -5.85 10.35 -21.34
C GLN A 123 -5.52 9.87 -22.76
N ASP A 124 -4.55 10.51 -23.40
CA ASP A 124 -4.04 10.15 -24.74
C ASP A 124 -3.28 8.81 -24.71
#